data_f53c89ce9b6d422b09b17756546660b4
#
_entry.id   f53c89ce9b6d422b09b17756546660b4
#
_cell.length_a   1.000
_cell.length_b   1.000
_cell.length_c   1.000
_cell.angle_alpha   90.00
_cell.angle_beta   90.00
_cell.angle_gamma   90.00
#
_symmetry.space_group_name_H-M   'P 1'
#
loop_
_entity.id
_entity.type
_entity.pdbx_description
1 polymer ?
#
loop_
_entity_poly.entity_id
_entity_poly.type
_entity_poly.pdbx_seq_one_letter_code
_entity_poly.pdbx_strand_id
1 'polypeptide(L)'
;PPDGQVDVKNTRSESNGTFYGVLKGIKRPFREPGLEIAEYLFIDEKARAKFKSEFPKLPFFDMNPERLRIESSSQTGARPINVTVSTELSGITGVMHYAFRTNTLIVDADNRPKLSGTIKPNPLPVPKPGQFSVAGMNIENFFDDQDDPAFREDVVAPEAFQRRLNKISIAIRDVMKQPDVIGIVEAEGIYAISKLAEKINADSVAAGLPDPKYAAYLFEGNDGRGIDNGFLVKTSRVTILDNKQFGKAEKYKHPGTGEEVFVNDRPPHMLTVAINDAAQRPFQFTIVVNHMKSYSGYNDPRQQDNVRLKKKLQAEFLAKWVNERQRAGEKVILVGDFNSYEFSDGILDMIGTIKGAPAAKDAVFNASPDLVEPDLINLVDLIDVKQRYSYTFDGNAQTLDHILITQSLRSHVNGFGFARVNADFPEAFRADGLRPERFSDHDPAVAYFSFQGTTGK
;
A
#
# COMPACT_ATOMS: atom_id res chain seq x y z
N PRO A 1 8.48 12.15 -6.46
CA PRO A 1 9.69 11.72 -7.21
C PRO A 1 9.35 11.36 -8.65
N PRO A 2 10.35 11.30 -9.56
CA PRO A 2 10.10 10.92 -10.93
C PRO A 2 9.64 9.47 -11.06
N ASP A 3 8.65 9.27 -11.94
CA ASP A 3 8.27 7.97 -12.44
C ASP A 3 9.30 7.45 -13.46
N GLY A 4 9.12 6.23 -13.92
CA GLY A 4 10.00 5.61 -14.90
C GLY A 4 9.32 4.51 -15.70
N GLN A 5 10.06 3.99 -16.64
CA GLN A 5 9.70 2.74 -17.30
C GLN A 5 10.33 1.59 -16.52
N VAL A 6 9.50 0.64 -16.11
CA VAL A 6 9.94 -0.55 -15.39
C VAL A 6 9.99 -1.72 -16.36
N ASP A 7 11.18 -2.27 -16.55
CA ASP A 7 11.35 -3.57 -17.15
C ASP A 7 11.39 -4.62 -16.03
N VAL A 8 10.24 -5.23 -15.76
CA VAL A 8 10.07 -6.20 -14.67
C VAL A 8 11.03 -7.38 -14.83
N LYS A 9 11.22 -7.89 -16.07
CA LYS A 9 12.05 -9.06 -16.35
C LYS A 9 13.52 -8.83 -16.02
N ASN A 10 14.05 -7.66 -16.34
CA ASN A 10 15.44 -7.31 -16.08
C ASN A 10 15.63 -6.49 -14.80
N THR A 11 14.55 -6.14 -14.11
CA THR A 11 14.55 -5.24 -12.95
C THR A 11 15.31 -3.95 -13.25
N ARG A 12 15.12 -3.42 -14.46
CA ARG A 12 15.66 -2.14 -14.87
C ARG A 12 14.57 -1.10 -14.79
N SER A 13 14.97 0.06 -14.42
CA SER A 13 14.08 1.21 -14.42
C SER A 13 14.86 2.42 -14.89
N GLU A 14 14.28 3.14 -15.83
CA GLU A 14 14.79 4.41 -16.31
C GLU A 14 13.82 5.51 -15.92
N SER A 15 14.35 6.59 -15.39
CA SER A 15 13.53 7.76 -15.11
C SER A 15 13.02 8.36 -16.41
N ASN A 16 11.71 8.59 -16.50
CA ASN A 16 11.12 9.37 -17.58
C ASN A 16 11.30 10.89 -17.38
N GLY A 17 11.92 11.31 -16.27
CA GLY A 17 12.14 12.72 -15.95
C GLY A 17 10.87 13.50 -15.60
N THR A 18 9.74 12.82 -15.41
CA THR A 18 8.46 13.44 -15.03
C THR A 18 8.27 13.34 -13.53
N PHE A 19 8.02 14.47 -12.88
CA PHE A 19 7.72 14.53 -11.45
C PHE A 19 6.81 15.73 -11.15
N TYR A 20 6.31 15.79 -9.91
CA TYR A 20 5.42 16.85 -9.48
C TYR A 20 6.04 17.70 -8.39
N GLY A 21 5.77 18.99 -8.42
CA GLY A 21 6.22 19.94 -7.42
C GLY A 21 5.17 20.99 -7.12
N VAL A 22 5.44 21.80 -6.11
CA VAL A 22 4.67 23.00 -5.76
C VAL A 22 5.64 24.15 -5.56
N LEU A 23 5.15 25.37 -5.67
CA LEU A 23 5.97 26.56 -5.37
C LEU A 23 6.36 26.58 -3.90
N LYS A 24 7.52 27.15 -3.61
CA LYS A 24 8.01 27.29 -2.23
C LYS A 24 6.97 27.97 -1.34
N GLY A 25 6.69 27.36 -0.19
CA GLY A 25 5.68 27.84 0.77
C GLY A 25 4.30 27.20 0.60
N ILE A 26 4.04 26.52 -0.49
CA ILE A 26 2.82 25.73 -0.70
C ILE A 26 2.99 24.38 -0.01
N LYS A 27 1.91 23.85 0.60
CA LYS A 27 1.91 22.55 1.26
C LYS A 27 2.04 21.42 0.24
N ARG A 28 2.60 20.27 0.66
CA ARG A 28 2.60 19.05 -0.14
C ARG A 28 1.16 18.65 -0.46
N PRO A 29 0.85 18.34 -1.72
CA PRO A 29 -0.46 17.84 -2.12
C PRO A 29 -0.73 16.45 -1.55
N PHE A 30 -1.93 16.27 -1.01
CA PHE A 30 -2.46 14.99 -0.56
C PHE A 30 -3.77 14.70 -1.28
N ARG A 31 -4.12 13.42 -1.44
CA ARG A 31 -5.47 13.02 -1.83
C ARG A 31 -6.41 13.37 -0.67
N GLU A 32 -7.44 14.13 -0.97
CA GLU A 32 -8.44 14.58 -0.01
C GLU A 32 -9.76 13.82 -0.19
N PRO A 33 -10.65 13.77 0.82
CA PRO A 33 -11.93 13.07 0.72
C PRO A 33 -12.81 13.56 -0.43
N GLY A 34 -13.53 12.64 -1.04
CA GLY A 34 -14.61 12.96 -1.97
C GLY A 34 -14.31 12.70 -3.44
N LEU A 35 -15.34 13.03 -4.25
CA LEU A 35 -15.32 12.85 -5.70
C LEU A 35 -14.37 13.86 -6.35
N GLU A 36 -13.59 13.43 -7.33
CA GLU A 36 -12.80 14.35 -8.14
C GLU A 36 -13.69 15.37 -8.84
N ILE A 37 -13.42 16.65 -8.60
CA ILE A 37 -14.29 17.74 -9.09
C ILE A 37 -14.41 17.74 -10.61
N ALA A 38 -13.40 17.26 -11.32
CA ALA A 38 -13.44 17.15 -12.79
C ALA A 38 -14.60 16.26 -13.26
N GLU A 39 -14.87 15.16 -12.57
CA GLU A 39 -15.98 14.26 -12.91
C GLU A 39 -17.34 14.97 -12.78
N TYR A 40 -17.49 15.79 -11.73
CA TYR A 40 -18.71 16.58 -11.50
C TYR A 40 -18.91 17.70 -12.53
N LEU A 41 -17.83 18.37 -12.95
CA LEU A 41 -17.89 19.48 -13.89
C LEU A 41 -18.25 19.06 -15.31
N PHE A 42 -17.99 17.82 -15.69
CA PHE A 42 -18.30 17.31 -17.04
C PHE A 42 -19.75 16.86 -17.23
N ILE A 43 -20.56 16.75 -16.17
CA ILE A 43 -22.00 16.47 -16.30
C ILE A 43 -22.79 17.75 -16.58
N ASP A 44 -23.95 17.63 -17.26
CA ASP A 44 -24.80 18.77 -17.56
C ASP A 44 -25.43 19.40 -16.30
N GLU A 45 -25.92 20.63 -16.43
CA GLU A 45 -26.42 21.40 -15.30
C GLU A 45 -27.63 20.75 -14.60
N LYS A 46 -28.55 20.12 -15.37
CA LYS A 46 -29.70 19.42 -14.83
C LYS A 46 -29.29 18.18 -14.03
N ALA A 47 -28.33 17.42 -14.55
CA ALA A 47 -27.76 16.28 -13.87
C ALA A 47 -27.01 16.72 -12.59
N ARG A 48 -26.26 17.82 -12.63
CA ARG A 48 -25.61 18.42 -11.46
C ARG A 48 -26.60 18.82 -10.37
N ALA A 49 -27.73 19.45 -10.75
CA ALA A 49 -28.76 19.85 -9.81
C ALA A 49 -29.40 18.64 -9.12
N LYS A 50 -29.74 17.60 -9.88
CA LYS A 50 -30.26 16.33 -9.35
C LYS A 50 -29.24 15.68 -8.41
N PHE A 51 -28.00 15.58 -8.85
CA PHE A 51 -26.89 15.05 -8.09
C PHE A 51 -26.71 15.75 -6.73
N LYS A 52 -26.69 17.09 -6.72
CA LYS A 52 -26.57 17.87 -5.50
C LYS A 52 -27.76 17.69 -4.55
N SER A 53 -28.94 17.40 -5.09
CA SER A 53 -30.13 17.09 -4.31
C SER A 53 -30.08 15.69 -3.67
N GLU A 54 -29.54 14.71 -4.39
CA GLU A 54 -29.41 13.31 -3.92
C GLU A 54 -28.26 13.13 -2.95
N PHE A 55 -27.15 13.86 -3.15
CA PHE A 55 -25.92 13.74 -2.35
C PHE A 55 -25.48 15.09 -1.77
N PRO A 56 -26.30 15.70 -0.89
CA PRO A 56 -26.02 17.04 -0.37
C PRO A 56 -24.76 17.15 0.50
N LYS A 57 -24.26 16.03 1.02
CA LYS A 57 -23.06 15.99 1.87
C LYS A 57 -21.83 15.36 1.18
N LEU A 58 -21.94 15.07 -0.12
CA LEU A 58 -20.80 14.50 -0.85
C LEU A 58 -19.65 15.52 -0.89
N PRO A 59 -18.46 15.18 -0.37
CA PRO A 59 -17.30 16.03 -0.50
C PRO A 59 -16.73 15.96 -1.91
N PHE A 60 -16.00 17.02 -2.30
CA PHE A 60 -15.29 17.09 -3.57
C PHE A 60 -13.80 17.28 -3.33
N PHE A 61 -13.01 16.52 -4.06
CA PHE A 61 -11.57 16.69 -4.15
C PHE A 61 -11.25 17.63 -5.32
N ASP A 62 -10.60 18.76 -5.07
CA ASP A 62 -10.28 19.76 -6.08
C ASP A 62 -9.12 19.37 -7.00
N MET A 63 -8.51 18.21 -6.77
CA MET A 63 -7.38 17.64 -7.50
C MET A 63 -6.06 18.37 -7.30
N ASN A 64 -5.95 19.22 -6.28
CA ASN A 64 -4.75 20.00 -5.95
C ASN A 64 -4.23 20.79 -7.18
N PRO A 65 -4.92 21.84 -7.63
CA PRO A 65 -4.56 22.60 -8.82
C PRO A 65 -3.24 23.37 -8.69
N GLU A 66 -2.70 23.51 -7.48
CA GLU A 66 -1.40 24.07 -7.21
C GLU A 66 -0.21 23.17 -7.60
N ARG A 67 -0.49 21.90 -7.94
CA ARG A 67 0.54 20.99 -8.44
C ARG A 67 1.03 21.45 -9.80
N LEU A 68 2.33 21.42 -9.95
CA LEU A 68 3.01 21.63 -11.22
C LEU A 68 3.64 20.29 -11.65
N ARG A 69 3.22 19.76 -12.80
CA ARG A 69 3.90 18.65 -13.44
C ARG A 69 5.18 19.18 -14.11
N ILE A 70 6.28 18.50 -13.93
CA ILE A 70 7.59 18.91 -14.45
C ILE A 70 8.09 17.77 -15.36
N GLU A 71 8.36 18.09 -16.61
CA GLU A 71 8.93 17.17 -17.61
C GLU A 71 10.35 17.61 -17.94
N SER A 72 11.33 16.91 -17.41
CA SER A 72 12.74 17.29 -17.55
C SER A 72 13.47 16.59 -18.70
N SER A 73 12.83 15.63 -19.38
CA SER A 73 13.42 14.85 -20.47
C SER A 73 12.67 14.94 -21.80
N SER A 74 11.65 15.80 -21.89
CA SER A 74 10.78 15.87 -23.09
C SER A 74 11.43 16.55 -24.30
N GLN A 75 12.46 17.37 -24.11
CA GLN A 75 13.16 18.04 -25.18
C GLN A 75 14.34 17.21 -25.71
N THR A 76 14.63 17.33 -27.00
CA THR A 76 15.78 16.65 -27.62
C THR A 76 17.09 17.06 -26.93
N GLY A 77 17.85 16.05 -26.45
CA GLY A 77 19.12 16.25 -25.73
C GLY A 77 18.99 16.56 -24.24
N ALA A 78 17.75 16.70 -23.73
CA ALA A 78 17.50 16.82 -22.32
C ALA A 78 17.88 15.55 -21.54
N ARG A 79 18.13 15.69 -20.25
CA ARG A 79 18.42 14.58 -19.33
C ARG A 79 17.42 14.58 -18.20
N PRO A 80 16.91 13.41 -17.80
CA PRO A 80 15.98 13.30 -16.68
C PRO A 80 16.61 13.84 -15.38
N ILE A 81 15.83 14.65 -14.66
CA ILE A 81 16.18 15.11 -13.33
C ILE A 81 15.54 14.16 -12.32
N ASN A 82 16.36 13.52 -11.49
CA ASN A 82 15.89 12.63 -10.43
C ASN A 82 15.87 13.39 -9.10
N VAL A 83 14.73 13.38 -8.44
CA VAL A 83 14.50 14.04 -7.16
C VAL A 83 13.84 13.09 -6.17
N THR A 84 14.16 13.26 -4.90
CA THR A 84 13.38 12.67 -3.80
C THR A 84 12.29 13.63 -3.35
N VAL A 85 11.33 13.17 -2.57
CA VAL A 85 10.38 14.09 -1.91
C VAL A 85 11.14 15.14 -1.10
N SER A 86 10.59 16.34 -1.00
CA SER A 86 11.18 17.51 -0.33
C SER A 86 12.45 18.08 -0.99
N THR A 87 12.87 17.59 -2.14
CA THR A 87 13.95 18.25 -2.90
C THR A 87 13.51 19.64 -3.36
N GLU A 88 14.27 20.66 -3.01
CA GLU A 88 14.09 22.02 -3.54
C GLU A 88 14.88 22.21 -4.82
N LEU A 89 14.19 22.71 -5.86
CA LEU A 89 14.80 23.09 -7.13
C LEU A 89 14.86 24.61 -7.25
N SER A 90 16.01 25.15 -7.63
CA SER A 90 16.16 26.57 -7.93
C SER A 90 16.86 26.79 -9.27
N GLY A 91 16.45 27.84 -9.99
CA GLY A 91 16.95 28.11 -11.33
C GLY A 91 16.42 27.16 -12.40
N ILE A 92 15.25 26.56 -12.19
CA ILE A 92 14.56 25.77 -13.22
C ILE A 92 13.92 26.73 -14.23
N THR A 93 14.16 26.48 -15.52
CA THR A 93 13.61 27.23 -16.64
C THR A 93 12.98 26.31 -17.67
N GLY A 94 11.98 26.81 -18.39
CA GLY A 94 11.28 26.02 -19.39
C GLY A 94 10.01 26.71 -19.87
N VAL A 95 9.22 25.97 -20.66
CA VAL A 95 7.97 26.44 -21.25
C VAL A 95 6.78 25.86 -20.49
N MET A 96 5.84 26.74 -20.11
CA MET A 96 4.59 26.31 -19.51
C MET A 96 3.63 25.77 -20.57
N HIS A 97 3.04 24.61 -20.31
CA HIS A 97 2.06 23.95 -21.14
C HIS A 97 0.94 23.38 -20.27
N TYR A 98 -0.25 23.22 -20.81
CA TYR A 98 -1.34 22.53 -20.13
C TYR A 98 -1.53 21.15 -20.78
N ALA A 99 -1.16 20.09 -20.08
CA ALA A 99 -1.27 18.71 -20.54
C ALA A 99 -1.66 17.79 -19.37
N PHE A 100 -2.30 16.67 -19.67
CA PHE A 100 -2.71 15.68 -18.68
C PHE A 100 -3.56 16.27 -17.52
N ARG A 101 -4.43 17.24 -17.85
CA ARG A 101 -5.30 17.99 -16.91
C ARG A 101 -4.54 18.78 -15.85
N THR A 102 -3.25 19.09 -16.06
CA THR A 102 -2.44 19.85 -15.10
C THR A 102 -1.51 20.83 -15.82
N ASN A 103 -1.08 21.87 -15.10
CA ASN A 103 -0.05 22.78 -15.56
C ASN A 103 1.28 22.02 -15.61
N THR A 104 1.93 22.02 -16.76
CA THR A 104 3.17 21.28 -17.03
C THR A 104 4.28 22.23 -17.38
N LEU A 105 5.42 22.17 -16.71
CA LEU A 105 6.66 22.83 -17.07
C LEU A 105 7.52 21.87 -17.89
N ILE A 106 7.72 22.15 -19.17
CA ILE A 106 8.67 21.44 -20.02
C ILE A 106 10.02 22.14 -19.85
N VAL A 107 10.95 21.46 -19.19
CA VAL A 107 12.25 22.01 -18.80
C VAL A 107 13.15 22.17 -20.03
N ASP A 108 13.86 23.29 -20.13
CA ASP A 108 14.82 23.56 -21.21
C ASP A 108 15.93 22.50 -21.21
N ALA A 109 16.30 22.00 -22.39
CA ALA A 109 17.19 20.85 -22.56
C ALA A 109 18.59 21.03 -21.92
N ASP A 110 19.07 22.26 -21.87
CA ASP A 110 20.36 22.67 -21.31
C ASP A 110 20.25 23.14 -19.85
N ASN A 111 19.04 23.30 -19.31
CA ASN A 111 18.83 23.75 -17.94
C ASN A 111 19.36 22.72 -16.92
N ARG A 112 20.08 23.21 -15.94
CA ARG A 112 20.63 22.42 -14.83
C ARG A 112 20.27 23.11 -13.52
N PRO A 113 19.05 22.91 -13.01
CA PRO A 113 18.63 23.52 -11.76
C PRO A 113 19.49 23.02 -10.59
N LYS A 114 19.67 23.90 -9.61
CA LYS A 114 20.32 23.52 -8.36
C LYS A 114 19.34 22.70 -7.51
N LEU A 115 19.78 21.53 -7.07
CA LEU A 115 19.03 20.63 -6.19
C LEU A 115 19.55 20.71 -4.77
N SER A 116 18.65 20.74 -3.78
CA SER A 116 18.99 20.68 -2.36
C SER A 116 17.88 19.95 -1.58
N GLY A 117 18.20 19.42 -0.40
CA GLY A 117 17.22 18.75 0.45
C GLY A 117 16.90 17.31 0.06
N THR A 118 17.77 16.63 -0.69
CA THR A 118 17.63 15.17 -0.92
C THR A 118 17.59 14.39 0.38
N ILE A 119 16.67 13.43 0.48
CA ILE A 119 16.50 12.60 1.67
C ILE A 119 17.10 11.20 1.48
N LYS A 120 17.25 10.49 2.58
CA LYS A 120 17.58 9.06 2.66
C LYS A 120 16.50 8.34 3.46
N PRO A 121 16.36 7.01 3.33
CA PRO A 121 15.47 6.26 4.20
C PRO A 121 15.79 6.52 5.67
N ASN A 122 14.75 6.73 6.46
CA ASN A 122 14.86 6.89 7.90
C ASN A 122 14.40 5.59 8.58
N PRO A 123 15.31 4.85 9.25
CA PRO A 123 14.94 3.61 9.90
C PRO A 123 13.86 3.81 10.97
N LEU A 124 12.92 2.88 11.00
CA LEU A 124 11.91 2.83 12.05
C LEU A 124 12.53 2.44 13.41
N PRO A 125 11.86 2.73 14.53
CA PRO A 125 12.32 2.34 15.84
C PRO A 125 12.44 0.81 15.99
N VAL A 126 13.43 0.33 16.71
CA VAL A 126 13.49 -1.06 17.16
C VAL A 126 12.45 -1.28 18.27
N PRO A 127 11.68 -2.38 18.27
CA PRO A 127 10.79 -2.71 19.38
C PRO A 127 11.56 -2.74 20.71
N LYS A 128 10.99 -2.11 21.75
CA LYS A 128 11.57 -2.14 23.11
C LYS A 128 11.34 -3.51 23.76
N PRO A 129 12.09 -3.85 24.85
CA PRO A 129 11.77 -5.03 25.65
C PRO A 129 10.28 -5.06 26.05
N GLY A 130 9.64 -6.21 25.93
CA GLY A 130 8.20 -6.35 26.18
C GLY A 130 7.31 -5.81 25.05
N GLN A 131 7.87 -5.53 23.87
CA GLN A 131 7.15 -5.18 22.67
C GLN A 131 7.39 -6.19 21.55
N PHE A 132 6.47 -6.20 20.58
CA PHE A 132 6.59 -6.89 19.30
C PHE A 132 6.09 -5.98 18.17
N SER A 133 6.42 -6.32 16.93
CA SER A 133 5.98 -5.54 15.77
C SER A 133 5.40 -6.44 14.68
N VAL A 134 4.39 -5.90 13.99
CA VAL A 134 3.81 -6.49 12.79
C VAL A 134 3.87 -5.50 11.65
N ALA A 135 3.95 -6.00 10.42
CA ALA A 135 4.00 -5.16 9.23
C ALA A 135 3.06 -5.67 8.13
N GLY A 136 2.63 -4.74 7.27
CA GLY A 136 2.05 -5.04 5.96
C GLY A 136 2.89 -4.37 4.88
N MET A 137 3.18 -5.08 3.78
CA MET A 137 3.95 -4.53 2.68
C MET A 137 3.50 -5.08 1.33
N ASN A 138 3.33 -4.19 0.37
CA ASN A 138 3.25 -4.52 -1.06
C ASN A 138 4.68 -4.56 -1.61
N ILE A 139 5.05 -5.65 -2.28
CA ILE A 139 6.38 -5.83 -2.86
C ILE A 139 6.39 -5.72 -4.39
N GLU A 140 5.28 -5.22 -4.96
CA GLU A 140 5.09 -4.87 -6.37
C GLU A 140 5.52 -5.96 -7.36
N ASN A 141 4.58 -6.85 -7.73
CA ASN A 141 4.80 -7.92 -8.71
C ASN A 141 6.16 -8.63 -8.50
N PHE A 142 6.31 -9.24 -7.35
CA PHE A 142 7.56 -9.94 -6.99
C PHE A 142 7.61 -11.30 -7.65
N PHE A 143 7.93 -11.29 -8.95
CA PHE A 143 8.16 -12.47 -9.77
C PHE A 143 9.54 -13.05 -9.54
N ASP A 144 9.66 -14.37 -9.70
CA ASP A 144 10.91 -15.10 -9.58
C ASP A 144 11.48 -15.58 -10.92
N ASP A 145 12.52 -16.41 -10.90
CA ASP A 145 13.25 -16.89 -12.05
C ASP A 145 12.80 -18.29 -12.52
N GLN A 146 11.68 -18.79 -12.00
CA GLN A 146 11.06 -20.06 -12.42
C GLN A 146 9.81 -19.76 -13.24
N ASP A 147 9.43 -20.65 -14.14
CA ASP A 147 8.20 -20.57 -14.94
C ASP A 147 7.15 -21.51 -14.37
N ASP A 148 6.01 -20.99 -13.93
CA ASP A 148 4.84 -21.81 -13.61
C ASP A 148 3.81 -21.75 -14.74
N PRO A 149 3.70 -22.80 -15.59
CA PRO A 149 2.78 -22.80 -16.74
C PRO A 149 1.30 -22.65 -16.38
N ALA A 150 0.93 -22.75 -15.11
CA ALA A 150 -0.45 -22.55 -14.65
C ALA A 150 -0.87 -21.08 -14.64
N PHE A 151 0.09 -20.14 -14.64
CA PHE A 151 -0.14 -18.70 -14.56
C PHE A 151 0.37 -17.95 -15.79
N ARG A 152 -0.04 -16.69 -15.92
CA ARG A 152 0.48 -15.74 -16.92
C ARG A 152 1.45 -14.79 -16.24
N GLU A 153 2.52 -15.35 -15.70
CA GLU A 153 3.51 -14.60 -14.95
C GLU A 153 4.64 -14.08 -15.85
N ASP A 154 5.43 -13.16 -15.32
CA ASP A 154 6.66 -12.68 -15.93
C ASP A 154 7.86 -13.35 -15.29
N VAL A 155 8.48 -14.31 -15.95
CA VAL A 155 9.74 -14.91 -15.49
C VAL A 155 10.86 -13.87 -15.58
N VAL A 156 11.52 -13.59 -14.47
CA VAL A 156 12.61 -12.62 -14.42
C VAL A 156 13.99 -13.28 -14.58
N ALA A 157 14.98 -12.49 -15.03
CA ALA A 157 16.35 -13.00 -15.08
C ALA A 157 16.86 -13.28 -13.64
N PRO A 158 17.66 -14.35 -13.42
CA PRO A 158 18.17 -14.70 -12.08
C PRO A 158 18.90 -13.54 -11.38
N GLU A 159 19.66 -12.73 -12.12
CA GLU A 159 20.35 -11.57 -11.57
C GLU A 159 19.37 -10.45 -11.18
N ALA A 160 18.25 -10.34 -11.89
CA ALA A 160 17.19 -9.39 -11.55
C ALA A 160 16.45 -9.81 -10.29
N PHE A 161 16.12 -11.09 -10.16
CA PHE A 161 15.54 -11.66 -8.95
C PHE A 161 16.48 -11.46 -7.75
N GLN A 162 17.76 -11.78 -7.89
CA GLN A 162 18.76 -11.60 -6.84
C GLN A 162 18.88 -10.11 -6.42
N ARG A 163 18.84 -9.17 -7.37
CA ARG A 163 18.84 -7.73 -7.03
C ARG A 163 17.63 -7.34 -6.18
N ARG A 164 16.44 -7.84 -6.53
CA ARG A 164 15.22 -7.56 -5.75
C ARG A 164 15.27 -8.18 -4.35
N LEU A 165 15.73 -9.42 -4.23
CA LEU A 165 15.98 -10.07 -2.94
C LEU A 165 16.91 -9.22 -2.05
N ASN A 166 18.02 -8.71 -2.60
CA ASN A 166 18.97 -7.85 -1.88
C ASN A 166 18.27 -6.56 -1.36
N LYS A 167 17.54 -5.85 -2.22
CA LYS A 167 16.86 -4.60 -1.86
C LYS A 167 15.84 -4.81 -0.74
N ILE A 168 14.99 -5.81 -0.88
CA ILE A 168 13.94 -6.12 0.10
C ILE A 168 14.56 -6.59 1.42
N SER A 169 15.61 -7.41 1.36
CA SER A 169 16.37 -7.85 2.56
C SER A 169 16.95 -6.65 3.32
N ILE A 170 17.58 -5.70 2.64
CA ILE A 170 18.10 -4.47 3.26
C ILE A 170 16.95 -3.66 3.88
N ALA A 171 15.82 -3.51 3.17
CA ALA A 171 14.67 -2.77 3.67
C ALA A 171 14.10 -3.39 4.95
N ILE A 172 13.88 -4.71 4.97
CA ILE A 172 13.32 -5.41 6.14
C ILE A 172 14.30 -5.36 7.31
N ARG A 173 15.59 -5.62 7.07
CA ARG A 173 16.62 -5.65 8.13
C ARG A 173 16.91 -4.25 8.69
N ASP A 174 17.21 -3.29 7.80
CA ASP A 174 17.83 -2.03 8.22
C ASP A 174 16.83 -0.89 8.38
N VAL A 175 15.72 -0.88 7.62
CA VAL A 175 14.72 0.18 7.70
C VAL A 175 13.54 -0.24 8.57
N MET A 176 12.93 -1.40 8.33
CA MET A 176 11.78 -1.90 9.08
C MET A 176 12.15 -2.54 10.43
N LYS A 177 13.43 -2.87 10.66
CA LYS A 177 13.95 -3.47 11.90
C LYS A 177 13.41 -4.86 12.21
N GLN A 178 13.24 -5.69 11.18
CA GLN A 178 12.87 -7.10 11.27
C GLN A 178 11.58 -7.34 12.09
N PRO A 179 10.40 -6.92 11.61
CA PRO A 179 9.12 -7.17 12.30
C PRO A 179 8.91 -8.66 12.59
N ASP A 180 8.19 -8.98 13.66
CA ASP A 180 7.95 -10.37 14.09
C ASP A 180 7.05 -11.13 13.11
N VAL A 181 6.08 -10.44 12.51
CA VAL A 181 5.20 -10.97 11.44
C VAL A 181 5.05 -9.91 10.34
N ILE A 182 5.26 -10.30 9.10
CA ILE A 182 5.13 -9.43 7.93
C ILE A 182 4.10 -10.06 6.98
N GLY A 183 2.95 -9.38 6.80
CA GLY A 183 2.01 -9.68 5.71
C GLY A 183 2.56 -9.11 4.40
N ILE A 184 2.65 -9.93 3.39
CA ILE A 184 3.18 -9.58 2.06
C ILE A 184 2.07 -9.70 1.04
N VAL A 185 1.98 -8.75 0.13
CA VAL A 185 1.11 -8.80 -1.04
C VAL A 185 1.91 -8.59 -2.33
N GLU A 186 1.38 -9.08 -3.44
CA GLU A 186 2.02 -9.11 -4.75
C GLU A 186 3.28 -10.01 -4.80
N ALA A 187 3.26 -11.10 -4.06
CA ALA A 187 4.27 -12.15 -4.15
C ALA A 187 3.83 -13.26 -5.09
N GLU A 188 4.68 -13.66 -6.01
CA GLU A 188 4.53 -14.87 -6.78
C GLU A 188 4.90 -16.07 -5.92
N GLY A 189 3.94 -16.94 -5.68
CA GLY A 189 4.15 -18.24 -5.09
C GLY A 189 5.00 -18.34 -3.81
N ILE A 190 5.04 -19.55 -3.28
CA ILE A 190 5.82 -19.85 -2.06
C ILE A 190 7.33 -19.85 -2.31
N TYR A 191 7.78 -20.15 -3.56
CA TYR A 191 9.22 -20.18 -3.88
C TYR A 191 9.85 -18.80 -3.73
N ALA A 192 9.26 -17.76 -4.35
CA ALA A 192 9.78 -16.41 -4.31
C ALA A 192 9.96 -15.88 -2.88
N ILE A 193 8.93 -16.03 -2.02
CA ILE A 193 9.01 -15.53 -0.63
C ILE A 193 9.86 -16.42 0.28
N SER A 194 10.04 -17.72 -0.05
CA SER A 194 10.99 -18.58 0.66
C SER A 194 12.43 -18.16 0.38
N LYS A 195 12.77 -17.82 -0.88
CA LYS A 195 14.07 -17.25 -1.23
C LYS A 195 14.33 -15.91 -0.53
N LEU A 196 13.29 -15.10 -0.39
CA LEU A 196 13.39 -13.86 0.39
C LEU A 196 13.66 -14.13 1.87
N ALA A 197 12.97 -15.08 2.49
CA ALA A 197 13.22 -15.49 3.87
C ALA A 197 14.65 -15.97 4.09
N GLU A 198 15.12 -16.89 3.23
CA GLU A 198 16.51 -17.40 3.23
C GLU A 198 17.51 -16.24 3.15
N LYS A 199 17.27 -15.30 2.24
CA LYS A 199 18.15 -14.14 2.04
C LYS A 199 18.22 -13.23 3.27
N ILE A 200 17.07 -12.89 3.88
CA ILE A 200 17.02 -12.03 5.08
C ILE A 200 17.77 -12.72 6.25
N ASN A 201 17.57 -14.03 6.42
CA ASN A 201 18.23 -14.80 7.48
C ASN A 201 19.75 -14.77 7.31
N ALA A 202 20.24 -15.11 6.11
CA ALA A 202 21.66 -15.08 5.80
C ALA A 202 22.30 -13.69 5.94
N ASP A 203 21.63 -12.66 5.42
CA ASP A 203 22.12 -11.26 5.50
C ASP A 203 22.14 -10.74 6.93
N SER A 204 21.20 -11.18 7.77
CA SER A 204 21.15 -10.78 9.18
C SER A 204 22.38 -11.35 9.93
N VAL A 205 22.69 -12.63 9.73
CA VAL A 205 23.85 -13.27 10.32
C VAL A 205 25.15 -12.64 9.79
N ALA A 206 25.23 -12.40 8.48
CA ALA A 206 26.38 -11.72 7.86
C ALA A 206 26.62 -10.30 8.40
N ALA A 207 25.53 -9.61 8.80
CA ALA A 207 25.60 -8.29 9.44
C ALA A 207 25.89 -8.35 10.96
N GLY A 208 26.14 -9.52 11.52
CA GLY A 208 26.40 -9.72 12.96
C GLY A 208 25.16 -9.62 13.83
N LEU A 209 23.96 -9.71 13.25
CA LEU A 209 22.69 -9.76 13.97
C LEU A 209 22.31 -11.21 14.29
N PRO A 210 21.48 -11.46 15.32
CA PRO A 210 20.90 -12.78 15.54
C PRO A 210 20.12 -13.24 14.31
N ASP A 211 20.15 -14.54 14.01
CA ASP A 211 19.34 -15.16 12.97
C ASP A 211 17.86 -15.01 13.33
N PRO A 212 17.05 -14.25 12.54
CA PRO A 212 15.63 -14.08 12.82
C PRO A 212 14.83 -15.35 12.52
N LYS A 213 15.38 -16.27 11.73
CA LYS A 213 14.73 -17.50 11.26
C LYS A 213 13.37 -17.22 10.61
N TYR A 214 13.32 -16.27 9.69
CA TYR A 214 12.11 -16.05 8.91
C TYR A 214 11.74 -17.31 8.14
N ALA A 215 10.47 -17.68 8.21
CA ALA A 215 9.85 -18.72 7.39
C ALA A 215 8.68 -18.10 6.60
N ALA A 216 8.48 -18.60 5.40
CA ALA A 216 7.48 -18.12 4.46
C ALA A 216 6.20 -18.98 4.51
N TYR A 217 5.04 -18.36 4.34
CA TYR A 217 3.72 -18.99 4.25
C TYR A 217 2.90 -18.31 3.18
N LEU A 218 2.37 -19.06 2.22
CA LEU A 218 1.54 -18.55 1.12
C LEU A 218 0.59 -19.67 0.64
N PHE A 219 -0.60 -19.28 0.20
CA PHE A 219 -1.53 -20.12 -0.53
C PHE A 219 -1.87 -19.46 -1.86
N GLU A 220 -1.88 -20.25 -2.94
CA GLU A 220 -2.30 -19.79 -4.25
C GLU A 220 -3.74 -19.29 -4.26
N GLY A 221 -3.96 -18.15 -4.90
CA GLY A 221 -5.25 -17.47 -5.02
C GLY A 221 -6.00 -17.76 -6.31
N ASN A 222 -6.65 -16.69 -6.83
CA ASN A 222 -7.42 -16.69 -8.07
C ASN A 222 -6.84 -15.68 -9.10
N ASP A 223 -5.75 -14.99 -8.80
CA ASP A 223 -5.14 -14.03 -9.72
C ASP A 223 -4.41 -14.79 -10.84
N GLY A 224 -4.78 -14.52 -12.09
CA GLY A 224 -4.20 -15.21 -13.26
C GLY A 224 -2.72 -14.86 -13.53
N ARG A 225 -2.12 -13.95 -12.77
CA ARG A 225 -0.70 -13.60 -12.84
C ARG A 225 0.15 -14.37 -11.82
N GLY A 226 -0.47 -15.20 -10.95
CA GLY A 226 0.22 -15.92 -9.90
C GLY A 226 0.69 -15.05 -8.73
N ILE A 227 0.16 -13.83 -8.55
CA ILE A 227 0.52 -12.98 -7.42
C ILE A 227 -0.48 -13.12 -6.27
N ASP A 228 0.01 -13.35 -5.07
CA ASP A 228 -0.80 -13.74 -3.93
C ASP A 228 -0.45 -13.01 -2.63
N ASN A 229 -1.20 -13.38 -1.59
CA ASN A 229 -1.03 -12.93 -0.22
C ASN A 229 -0.23 -13.96 0.57
N GLY A 230 0.83 -13.52 1.24
CA GLY A 230 1.69 -14.39 2.03
C GLY A 230 2.18 -13.74 3.32
N PHE A 231 2.97 -14.49 4.07
CA PHE A 231 3.60 -14.03 5.30
C PHE A 231 5.06 -14.43 5.36
N LEU A 232 5.88 -13.55 5.95
CA LEU A 232 7.15 -13.88 6.56
C LEU A 232 7.00 -13.83 8.08
N VAL A 233 7.36 -14.90 8.76
CA VAL A 233 7.21 -15.05 10.22
C VAL A 233 8.56 -15.33 10.84
N LYS A 234 8.93 -14.53 11.85
CA LYS A 234 10.16 -14.66 12.63
C LYS A 234 10.02 -15.80 13.64
N THR A 235 10.26 -17.04 13.18
CA THR A 235 10.01 -18.26 13.98
C THR A 235 10.92 -18.40 15.19
N SER A 236 12.01 -17.64 15.29
CA SER A 236 12.80 -17.52 16.52
C SER A 236 11.99 -16.95 17.68
N ARG A 237 10.84 -16.30 17.40
CA ARG A 237 10.02 -15.62 18.40
C ARG A 237 8.52 -15.90 18.28
N VAL A 238 8.06 -16.39 17.14
CA VAL A 238 6.64 -16.58 16.84
C VAL A 238 6.31 -18.05 16.66
N THR A 239 5.29 -18.52 17.34
CA THR A 239 4.68 -19.84 17.13
C THR A 239 3.40 -19.68 16.33
N ILE A 240 3.24 -20.45 15.25
CA ILE A 240 2.02 -20.48 14.44
C ILE A 240 1.06 -21.50 15.06
N LEU A 241 -0.17 -21.07 15.33
CA LEU A 241 -1.24 -21.89 15.89
C LEU A 241 -2.27 -22.31 14.84
N ASP A 242 -2.51 -21.46 13.82
CA ASP A 242 -3.39 -21.76 12.68
C ASP A 242 -2.89 -21.00 11.43
N ASN A 243 -3.06 -21.60 10.24
CA ASN A 243 -2.65 -21.04 8.97
C ASN A 243 -3.65 -21.43 7.88
N LYS A 244 -4.40 -20.46 7.33
CA LYS A 244 -5.41 -20.73 6.30
C LYS A 244 -5.74 -19.55 5.42
N GLN A 245 -6.20 -19.82 4.23
CA GLN A 245 -6.82 -18.88 3.31
C GLN A 245 -8.34 -18.99 3.41
N PHE A 246 -9.06 -17.87 3.23
CA PHE A 246 -10.53 -17.89 3.24
C PHE A 246 -11.12 -16.99 2.14
N GLY A 247 -12.39 -17.22 1.78
CA GLY A 247 -13.07 -16.46 0.75
C GLY A 247 -12.60 -16.73 -0.68
N LYS A 248 -11.84 -17.83 -0.94
CA LYS A 248 -11.37 -18.19 -2.29
C LYS A 248 -12.51 -18.57 -3.23
N ALA A 249 -13.55 -19.22 -2.72
CA ALA A 249 -14.69 -19.69 -3.51
C ALA A 249 -15.82 -18.65 -3.63
N GLU A 250 -15.72 -17.51 -2.95
CA GLU A 250 -16.77 -16.49 -2.97
C GLU A 250 -16.92 -15.86 -4.35
N LYS A 251 -18.15 -15.85 -4.87
CA LYS A 251 -18.47 -15.36 -6.20
C LYS A 251 -19.62 -14.37 -6.20
N TYR A 252 -19.69 -13.58 -7.25
CA TYR A 252 -20.81 -12.69 -7.54
C TYR A 252 -21.10 -12.67 -9.05
N LYS A 253 -22.27 -12.16 -9.44
CA LYS A 253 -22.62 -12.00 -10.85
C LYS A 253 -22.03 -10.69 -11.39
N HIS A 254 -21.23 -10.79 -12.44
CA HIS A 254 -20.69 -9.64 -13.15
C HIS A 254 -21.82 -8.77 -13.72
N PRO A 255 -21.90 -7.47 -13.40
CA PRO A 255 -23.06 -6.64 -13.75
C PRO A 255 -23.28 -6.49 -15.26
N GLY A 256 -22.23 -6.56 -16.07
CA GLY A 256 -22.34 -6.43 -17.54
C GLY A 256 -22.60 -7.75 -18.29
N THR A 257 -21.99 -8.89 -17.85
CA THR A 257 -22.09 -10.17 -18.56
C THR A 257 -23.03 -11.17 -17.90
N GLY A 258 -23.34 -11.01 -16.61
CA GLY A 258 -24.12 -11.94 -15.81
C GLY A 258 -23.36 -13.21 -15.40
N GLU A 259 -22.10 -13.37 -15.80
CA GLU A 259 -21.26 -14.50 -15.43
C GLU A 259 -20.87 -14.48 -13.95
N GLU A 260 -20.65 -15.65 -13.38
CA GLU A 260 -20.08 -15.75 -12.04
C GLU A 260 -18.56 -15.48 -12.06
N VAL A 261 -18.13 -14.50 -11.27
CA VAL A 261 -16.72 -14.12 -11.11
C VAL A 261 -16.35 -14.09 -9.62
N PHE A 262 -15.09 -14.31 -9.30
CA PHE A 262 -14.62 -14.31 -7.91
C PHE A 262 -14.67 -12.91 -7.29
N VAL A 263 -15.11 -12.85 -6.03
CA VAL A 263 -15.02 -11.66 -5.19
C VAL A 263 -13.55 -11.31 -4.93
N ASN A 264 -12.76 -12.32 -4.52
CA ASN A 264 -11.37 -12.16 -4.16
C ASN A 264 -10.46 -12.79 -5.23
N ASP A 265 -9.77 -11.96 -6.01
CA ASP A 265 -8.70 -12.42 -6.92
C ASP A 265 -7.52 -12.94 -6.08
N ARG A 266 -7.21 -12.27 -5.00
CA ARG A 266 -6.22 -12.62 -3.99
C ARG A 266 -6.94 -12.81 -2.64
N PRO A 267 -7.37 -14.04 -2.33
CA PRO A 267 -8.13 -14.30 -1.12
C PRO A 267 -7.34 -13.93 0.14
N PRO A 268 -7.98 -13.39 1.18
CA PRO A 268 -7.30 -13.09 2.44
C PRO A 268 -6.61 -14.31 3.02
N HIS A 269 -5.37 -14.15 3.47
CA HIS A 269 -4.58 -15.17 4.13
C HIS A 269 -4.49 -14.83 5.62
N MET A 270 -4.75 -15.80 6.48
CA MET A 270 -4.86 -15.65 7.93
C MET A 270 -3.84 -16.52 8.66
N LEU A 271 -3.15 -15.95 9.63
CA LEU A 271 -2.40 -16.68 10.64
C LEU A 271 -2.97 -16.39 12.02
N THR A 272 -3.13 -17.41 12.85
CA THR A 272 -3.23 -17.25 14.31
C THR A 272 -1.86 -17.57 14.90
N VAL A 273 -1.31 -16.64 15.67
CA VAL A 273 0.05 -16.72 16.19
C VAL A 273 0.14 -16.44 17.68
N ALA A 274 1.20 -16.94 18.30
CA ALA A 274 1.62 -16.57 19.63
C ALA A 274 3.02 -15.98 19.58
N ILE A 275 3.18 -14.72 20.02
CA ILE A 275 4.50 -14.11 20.20
C ILE A 275 5.05 -14.58 21.55
N ASN A 276 6.25 -15.15 21.54
CA ASN A 276 6.94 -15.64 22.70
C ASN A 276 7.93 -14.59 23.24
N ASP A 277 7.98 -14.47 24.56
CA ASP A 277 8.94 -13.62 25.29
C ASP A 277 9.32 -14.34 26.59
N ALA A 278 10.60 -14.32 26.95
CA ALA A 278 11.08 -15.05 28.12
C ALA A 278 10.50 -14.54 29.47
N ALA A 279 10.08 -13.27 29.48
CA ALA A 279 9.58 -12.61 30.70
C ALA A 279 8.06 -12.45 30.70
N GLN A 280 7.34 -12.87 29.65
CA GLN A 280 5.91 -12.64 29.47
C GLN A 280 5.18 -13.94 29.11
N ARG A 281 3.88 -13.98 29.38
CA ARG A 281 3.03 -15.03 28.79
C ARG A 281 2.93 -14.83 27.29
N PRO A 282 2.86 -15.91 26.49
CA PRO A 282 2.70 -15.78 25.05
C PRO A 282 1.50 -14.92 24.68
N PHE A 283 1.71 -13.95 23.78
CA PHE A 283 0.65 -13.04 23.31
C PHE A 283 0.03 -13.58 22.01
N GLN A 284 -1.23 -13.98 22.10
CA GLN A 284 -1.94 -14.57 20.97
C GLN A 284 -2.81 -13.54 20.24
N PHE A 285 -2.80 -13.59 18.92
CA PHE A 285 -3.68 -12.81 18.02
C PHE A 285 -3.81 -13.49 16.67
N THR A 286 -4.82 -13.08 15.93
CA THR A 286 -5.02 -13.43 14.51
C THR A 286 -4.58 -12.25 13.65
N ILE A 287 -3.76 -12.51 12.63
CA ILE A 287 -3.37 -11.52 11.63
C ILE A 287 -3.86 -11.96 10.26
N VAL A 288 -4.42 -11.03 9.48
CA VAL A 288 -4.93 -11.27 8.13
C VAL A 288 -4.26 -10.31 7.16
N VAL A 289 -3.62 -10.84 6.13
CA VAL A 289 -3.10 -10.04 5.04
C VAL A 289 -4.13 -9.98 3.90
N ASN A 290 -4.32 -8.76 3.37
CA ASN A 290 -5.32 -8.43 2.37
C ASN A 290 -4.68 -7.68 1.20
N HIS A 291 -5.08 -8.05 -0.03
CA HIS A 291 -4.80 -7.29 -1.22
C HIS A 291 -6.09 -7.13 -2.03
N MET A 292 -6.70 -5.96 -1.95
CA MET A 292 -8.00 -5.71 -2.58
C MET A 292 -7.84 -5.22 -4.01
N LYS A 293 -8.95 -5.16 -4.75
CA LYS A 293 -8.99 -4.73 -6.15
C LYS A 293 -8.48 -3.28 -6.27
N SER A 294 -7.52 -3.08 -7.15
CA SER A 294 -6.93 -1.76 -7.45
C SER A 294 -7.94 -0.81 -8.13
N TYR A 295 -7.52 0.46 -8.29
CA TYR A 295 -8.28 1.45 -9.05
C TYR A 295 -8.23 1.25 -10.58
N SER A 296 -7.50 0.26 -11.09
CA SER A 296 -7.49 -0.06 -12.53
C SER A 296 -8.91 -0.40 -13.00
N GLY A 297 -9.40 0.36 -14.00
CA GLY A 297 -10.75 0.26 -14.54
C GLY A 297 -11.85 0.97 -13.72
N TYR A 298 -11.50 1.62 -12.61
CA TYR A 298 -12.46 2.25 -11.68
C TYR A 298 -13.28 3.37 -12.34
N ASN A 299 -12.68 4.13 -13.25
CA ASN A 299 -13.28 5.23 -14.01
C ASN A 299 -13.40 4.92 -15.52
N ASP A 300 -13.09 3.69 -15.96
CA ASP A 300 -13.34 3.25 -17.34
C ASP A 300 -14.83 2.91 -17.50
N PRO A 301 -15.60 3.60 -18.35
CA PRO A 301 -17.03 3.35 -18.55
C PRO A 301 -17.40 1.90 -18.88
N ARG A 302 -16.45 1.12 -19.42
CA ARG A 302 -16.66 -0.30 -19.77
C ARG A 302 -16.46 -1.26 -18.59
N GLN A 303 -15.76 -0.82 -17.53
CA GLN A 303 -15.32 -1.67 -16.42
C GLN A 303 -15.77 -1.15 -15.05
N GLN A 304 -16.07 0.13 -14.93
CA GLN A 304 -16.31 0.80 -13.66
C GLN A 304 -17.36 0.12 -12.79
N ASP A 305 -18.47 -0.31 -13.37
CA ASP A 305 -19.57 -0.92 -12.61
C ASP A 305 -19.12 -2.23 -11.95
N ASN A 306 -18.36 -3.05 -12.68
CA ASN A 306 -17.80 -4.29 -12.14
C ASN A 306 -16.70 -4.04 -11.11
N VAL A 307 -15.78 -3.09 -11.39
CA VAL A 307 -14.67 -2.79 -10.48
C VAL A 307 -15.20 -2.20 -9.18
N ARG A 308 -16.14 -1.26 -9.24
CA ARG A 308 -16.77 -0.63 -8.07
C ARG A 308 -17.57 -1.65 -7.26
N LEU A 309 -18.35 -2.52 -7.92
CA LEU A 309 -19.09 -3.58 -7.24
C LEU A 309 -18.13 -4.57 -6.55
N LYS A 310 -17.07 -5.04 -7.23
CA LYS A 310 -16.07 -5.94 -6.65
C LYS A 310 -15.43 -5.33 -5.40
N LYS A 311 -14.95 -4.08 -5.47
CA LYS A 311 -14.37 -3.37 -4.34
C LYS A 311 -15.33 -3.29 -3.15
N LYS A 312 -16.59 -2.93 -3.40
CA LYS A 312 -17.64 -2.90 -2.38
C LYS A 312 -17.84 -4.27 -1.72
N LEU A 313 -17.98 -5.32 -2.53
CA LEU A 313 -18.18 -6.69 -2.02
C LEU A 313 -16.99 -7.20 -1.22
N GLN A 314 -15.76 -6.88 -1.62
CA GLN A 314 -14.55 -7.21 -0.85
C GLN A 314 -14.56 -6.53 0.53
N ALA A 315 -14.91 -5.24 0.58
CA ALA A 315 -14.99 -4.51 1.86
C ALA A 315 -16.07 -5.08 2.77
N GLU A 316 -17.27 -5.34 2.25
CA GLU A 316 -18.38 -5.91 3.03
C GLU A 316 -18.10 -7.36 3.48
N PHE A 317 -17.42 -8.15 2.66
CA PHE A 317 -17.00 -9.51 3.00
C PHE A 317 -16.03 -9.51 4.19
N LEU A 318 -14.97 -8.68 4.13
CA LEU A 318 -13.99 -8.58 5.20
C LEU A 318 -14.60 -7.98 6.49
N ALA A 319 -15.48 -6.99 6.35
CA ALA A 319 -16.20 -6.37 7.46
C ALA A 319 -17.04 -7.41 8.25
N LYS A 320 -17.82 -8.23 7.55
CA LYS A 320 -18.61 -9.31 8.17
C LYS A 320 -17.70 -10.32 8.88
N TRP A 321 -16.65 -10.76 8.20
CA TRP A 321 -15.69 -11.72 8.75
C TRP A 321 -15.04 -11.21 10.04
N VAL A 322 -14.52 -9.98 10.05
CA VAL A 322 -13.84 -9.42 11.22
C VAL A 322 -14.80 -9.14 12.36
N ASN A 323 -16.04 -8.74 12.06
CA ASN A 323 -17.06 -8.51 13.07
C ASN A 323 -17.42 -9.78 13.86
N GLU A 324 -17.55 -10.92 13.17
CA GLU A 324 -17.78 -12.23 13.81
C GLU A 324 -16.63 -12.55 14.79
N ARG A 325 -15.38 -12.35 14.38
CA ARG A 325 -14.20 -12.59 15.21
C ARG A 325 -14.11 -11.64 16.41
N GLN A 326 -14.36 -10.36 16.18
CA GLN A 326 -14.37 -9.36 17.24
C GLN A 326 -15.44 -9.67 18.31
N ARG A 327 -16.64 -10.08 17.87
CA ARG A 327 -17.73 -10.51 18.76
C ARG A 327 -17.39 -11.77 19.57
N ALA A 328 -16.56 -12.65 19.01
CA ALA A 328 -16.01 -13.81 19.72
C ALA A 328 -14.88 -13.44 20.70
N GLY A 329 -14.51 -12.15 20.81
CA GLY A 329 -13.46 -11.66 21.68
C GLY A 329 -12.04 -11.87 21.15
N GLU A 330 -11.89 -12.23 19.88
CA GLU A 330 -10.58 -12.44 19.27
C GLU A 330 -9.83 -11.11 19.10
N LYS A 331 -8.51 -11.16 19.24
CA LYS A 331 -7.59 -10.09 18.88
C LYS A 331 -7.25 -10.25 17.41
N VAL A 332 -7.72 -9.33 16.56
CA VAL A 332 -7.49 -9.41 15.11
C VAL A 332 -6.75 -8.17 14.63
N ILE A 333 -5.76 -8.39 13.77
CA ILE A 333 -5.00 -7.37 13.03
C ILE A 333 -5.21 -7.61 11.54
N LEU A 334 -5.73 -6.63 10.81
CA LEU A 334 -5.83 -6.65 9.36
C LEU A 334 -4.69 -5.80 8.80
N VAL A 335 -3.91 -6.34 7.86
CA VAL A 335 -2.77 -5.64 7.24
C VAL A 335 -2.81 -5.78 5.71
N GLY A 336 -2.12 -4.92 4.99
CA GLY A 336 -1.86 -5.03 3.56
C GLY A 336 -2.31 -3.84 2.75
N ASP A 337 -2.36 -4.03 1.44
CA ASP A 337 -2.83 -3.05 0.46
C ASP A 337 -4.34 -3.20 0.25
N PHE A 338 -5.09 -2.26 0.81
CA PHE A 338 -6.55 -2.22 0.65
C PHE A 338 -6.97 -1.51 -0.63
N ASN A 339 -6.00 -0.93 -1.36
CA ASN A 339 -6.27 -0.15 -2.56
C ASN A 339 -7.40 0.87 -2.35
N SER A 340 -7.42 1.51 -1.19
CA SER A 340 -8.47 2.46 -0.78
C SER A 340 -7.91 3.43 0.24
N TYR A 341 -8.40 4.67 0.21
CA TYR A 341 -8.01 5.72 1.14
C TYR A 341 -8.63 5.47 2.53
N GLU A 342 -8.08 6.13 3.55
CA GLU A 342 -8.62 6.12 4.92
C GLU A 342 -9.99 6.80 5.04
N PHE A 343 -10.49 7.39 3.96
CA PHE A 343 -11.77 8.09 3.82
C PHE A 343 -12.49 7.70 2.53
N SER A 344 -13.74 8.16 2.38
CA SER A 344 -14.53 7.97 1.16
C SER A 344 -13.94 8.74 -0.02
N ASP A 345 -13.81 8.09 -1.17
CA ASP A 345 -13.48 8.74 -2.45
C ASP A 345 -14.68 9.40 -3.15
N GLY A 346 -15.85 9.40 -2.47
CA GLY A 346 -17.11 9.90 -2.99
C GLY A 346 -17.92 8.85 -3.77
N ILE A 347 -17.31 7.79 -4.25
CA ILE A 347 -17.96 6.67 -4.94
C ILE A 347 -18.11 5.47 -4.00
N LEU A 348 -17.06 5.16 -3.25
CA LEU A 348 -17.01 4.09 -2.26
C LEU A 348 -16.34 4.59 -0.97
N ASP A 349 -16.62 3.90 0.11
CA ASP A 349 -15.92 4.04 1.39
C ASP A 349 -15.54 2.65 1.91
N MET A 350 -14.46 2.08 1.37
CA MET A 350 -14.06 0.73 1.72
C MET A 350 -13.51 0.65 3.14
N ILE A 351 -12.60 1.55 3.50
CA ILE A 351 -12.00 1.55 4.85
C ILE A 351 -13.05 1.88 5.91
N GLY A 352 -13.93 2.85 5.68
CA GLY A 352 -15.06 3.11 6.57
C GLY A 352 -15.97 1.89 6.74
N THR A 353 -16.26 1.17 5.65
CA THR A 353 -17.06 -0.07 5.67
C THR A 353 -16.40 -1.17 6.52
N ILE A 354 -15.09 -1.41 6.32
CA ILE A 354 -14.32 -2.42 7.06
C ILE A 354 -14.18 -2.02 8.53
N LYS A 355 -14.03 -0.72 8.78
CA LYS A 355 -13.84 -0.16 10.12
C LYS A 355 -15.12 -0.19 10.97
N GLY A 356 -16.32 -0.14 10.35
CA GLY A 356 -17.61 0.02 11.05
C GLY A 356 -18.11 1.48 11.11
N ALA A 357 -17.49 2.37 10.33
CA ALA A 357 -17.87 3.77 10.25
C ALA A 357 -18.03 4.21 8.79
N PRO A 358 -18.94 3.56 8.00
CA PRO A 358 -19.10 3.87 6.59
C PRO A 358 -19.68 5.28 6.39
N ALA A 359 -19.28 5.92 5.29
CA ALA A 359 -19.85 7.20 4.89
C ALA A 359 -21.38 7.12 4.73
N ALA A 360 -22.06 8.17 5.13
CA ALA A 360 -23.53 8.26 5.05
C ALA A 360 -24.01 8.17 3.59
N LYS A 361 -25.23 7.67 3.38
CA LYS A 361 -25.83 7.47 2.04
C LYS A 361 -25.93 8.74 1.19
N ASP A 362 -26.00 9.89 1.84
CA ASP A 362 -26.05 11.21 1.20
C ASP A 362 -24.66 11.85 0.99
N ALA A 363 -23.59 11.09 1.32
CA ALA A 363 -22.18 11.51 1.22
C ALA A 363 -21.33 10.59 0.34
N VAL A 364 -21.89 9.52 -0.22
CA VAL A 364 -21.18 8.55 -1.06
C VAL A 364 -22.15 7.84 -2.01
N PHE A 365 -21.74 7.58 -3.26
CA PHE A 365 -22.64 6.97 -4.26
C PHE A 365 -23.06 5.54 -3.93
N ASN A 366 -22.12 4.70 -3.57
CA ASN A 366 -22.33 3.28 -3.33
C ASN A 366 -22.14 2.96 -1.85
N ALA A 367 -22.99 3.55 -1.01
CA ALA A 367 -22.94 3.35 0.43
C ALA A 367 -23.04 1.85 0.80
N SER A 368 -22.27 1.45 1.78
CA SER A 368 -22.40 0.15 2.46
C SER A 368 -23.15 0.35 3.79
N PRO A 369 -23.81 -0.69 4.30
CA PRO A 369 -24.33 -0.66 5.67
C PRO A 369 -23.17 -0.66 6.67
N ASP A 370 -23.45 -0.24 7.89
CA ASP A 370 -22.58 -0.48 9.03
C ASP A 370 -22.64 -1.97 9.40
N LEU A 371 -21.49 -2.63 9.36
CA LEU A 371 -21.36 -4.09 9.49
C LEU A 371 -20.49 -4.51 10.67
N VAL A 372 -19.85 -3.56 11.36
CA VAL A 372 -18.85 -3.87 12.40
C VAL A 372 -19.13 -3.10 13.67
N GLU A 373 -19.41 -3.81 14.76
CA GLU A 373 -19.69 -3.23 16.06
C GLU A 373 -18.99 -4.03 17.16
N PRO A 374 -18.14 -3.39 18.00
CA PRO A 374 -17.72 -1.98 17.93
C PRO A 374 -16.77 -1.71 16.74
N ASP A 375 -16.61 -0.43 16.35
CA ASP A 375 -15.71 -0.03 15.27
C ASP A 375 -14.28 -0.54 15.48
N LEU A 376 -13.61 -0.91 14.40
CA LEU A 376 -12.17 -1.16 14.41
C LEU A 376 -11.38 0.16 14.53
N ILE A 377 -10.13 0.05 14.89
CA ILE A 377 -9.19 1.16 14.94
C ILE A 377 -8.26 1.05 13.72
N ASN A 378 -8.28 2.06 12.85
CA ASN A 378 -7.25 2.20 11.82
C ASN A 378 -6.05 2.94 12.42
N LEU A 379 -4.88 2.29 12.44
CA LEU A 379 -3.69 2.88 13.05
C LEU A 379 -3.15 4.10 12.28
N VAL A 380 -3.51 4.26 11.02
CA VAL A 380 -3.24 5.48 10.23
C VAL A 380 -3.85 6.72 10.91
N ASP A 381 -5.01 6.58 11.56
CA ASP A 381 -5.68 7.69 12.25
C ASP A 381 -4.88 8.23 13.46
N LEU A 382 -3.91 7.44 13.97
CA LEU A 382 -3.10 7.78 15.15
C LEU A 382 -1.86 8.62 14.84
N ILE A 383 -1.47 8.77 13.57
CA ILE A 383 -0.30 9.55 13.17
C ILE A 383 -0.68 10.92 12.60
N ASP A 384 0.31 11.82 12.60
CA ASP A 384 0.14 13.16 12.00
C ASP A 384 -0.34 13.04 10.54
N VAL A 385 -1.31 13.86 10.15
CA VAL A 385 -1.90 13.87 8.81
C VAL A 385 -0.86 13.98 7.70
N LYS A 386 0.25 14.69 7.92
CA LYS A 386 1.36 14.81 6.97
C LYS A 386 2.16 13.52 6.78
N GLN A 387 1.93 12.54 7.64
CA GLN A 387 2.56 11.22 7.57
C GLN A 387 1.59 10.13 7.05
N ARG A 388 0.32 10.46 6.78
CA ARG A 388 -0.70 9.54 6.30
C ARG A 388 -0.58 9.32 4.79
N TYR A 389 0.43 8.60 4.37
CA TYR A 389 0.56 8.12 2.99
C TYR A 389 1.48 6.91 2.95
N SER A 390 1.25 6.03 2.01
CA SER A 390 2.11 4.91 1.66
C SER A 390 2.49 4.91 0.18
N TYR A 391 1.79 5.72 -0.60
CA TYR A 391 1.89 5.76 -2.05
C TYR A 391 1.83 7.20 -2.56
N THR A 392 2.32 7.44 -3.76
CA THR A 392 2.19 8.74 -4.42
C THR A 392 1.73 8.54 -5.86
N PHE A 393 0.59 9.14 -6.21
CA PHE A 393 0.04 9.10 -7.57
C PHE A 393 -0.16 10.51 -8.10
N ASP A 394 0.37 10.81 -9.30
CA ASP A 394 0.31 12.13 -9.92
C ASP A 394 0.69 13.26 -8.94
N GLY A 395 1.71 13.05 -8.12
CA GLY A 395 2.18 14.02 -7.13
C GLY A 395 1.32 14.16 -5.88
N ASN A 396 0.17 13.47 -5.77
CA ASN A 396 -0.63 13.43 -4.57
C ASN A 396 -0.15 12.29 -3.66
N ALA A 397 0.18 12.61 -2.43
CA ALA A 397 0.43 11.62 -1.41
C ALA A 397 -0.90 11.00 -0.95
N GLN A 398 -0.96 9.67 -0.82
CA GLN A 398 -2.19 8.96 -0.46
C GLN A 398 -1.89 7.67 0.32
N THR A 399 -2.81 7.27 1.17
CA THR A 399 -2.73 6.02 1.93
C THR A 399 -3.49 4.93 1.18
N LEU A 400 -2.84 3.81 0.89
CA LEU A 400 -3.47 2.60 0.34
C LEU A 400 -3.24 1.39 1.24
N ASP A 401 -2.16 1.44 2.03
CA ASP A 401 -1.77 0.39 2.97
C ASP A 401 -2.24 0.73 4.38
N HIS A 402 -2.94 -0.19 5.01
CA HIS A 402 -3.52 0.04 6.33
C HIS A 402 -3.17 -1.08 7.31
N ILE A 403 -3.22 -0.74 8.60
CA ILE A 403 -3.30 -1.70 9.70
C ILE A 403 -4.52 -1.34 10.54
N LEU A 404 -5.55 -2.22 10.49
CA LEU A 404 -6.74 -2.08 11.32
C LEU A 404 -6.73 -3.15 12.41
N ILE A 405 -7.20 -2.78 13.60
CA ILE A 405 -7.20 -3.67 14.76
C ILE A 405 -8.56 -3.69 15.46
N THR A 406 -8.89 -4.82 16.10
CA THR A 406 -10.04 -4.93 16.99
C THR A 406 -9.83 -4.12 18.27
N GLN A 407 -10.91 -3.70 18.92
CA GLN A 407 -10.88 -2.90 20.15
C GLN A 407 -10.10 -3.56 21.28
N SER A 408 -10.08 -4.91 21.32
CA SER A 408 -9.31 -5.70 22.30
C SER A 408 -7.80 -5.47 22.25
N LEU A 409 -7.28 -4.94 21.13
CA LEU A 409 -5.87 -4.60 20.96
C LEU A 409 -5.53 -3.14 21.27
N ARG A 410 -6.53 -2.27 21.47
CA ARG A 410 -6.32 -0.82 21.62
C ARG A 410 -5.28 -0.47 22.70
N SER A 411 -5.42 -1.06 23.89
CA SER A 411 -4.50 -0.80 25.00
C SER A 411 -3.08 -1.32 24.80
N HIS A 412 -2.87 -2.20 23.80
CA HIS A 412 -1.57 -2.78 23.48
C HIS A 412 -0.78 -1.98 22.44
N VAL A 413 -1.42 -1.05 21.73
CA VAL A 413 -0.74 -0.24 20.68
C VAL A 413 0.29 0.69 21.31
N ASN A 414 1.52 0.66 20.80
CA ASN A 414 2.63 1.50 21.23
C ASN A 414 3.14 2.45 20.14
N GLY A 415 2.75 2.24 18.89
CA GLY A 415 3.13 3.09 17.78
C GLY A 415 2.77 2.50 16.45
N PHE A 416 2.81 3.38 15.45
CA PHE A 416 2.58 3.04 14.05
C PHE A 416 3.37 4.01 13.17
N GLY A 417 3.83 3.55 12.02
CA GLY A 417 4.45 4.39 11.01
C GLY A 417 4.69 3.66 9.70
N PHE A 418 4.93 4.44 8.66
CA PHE A 418 5.36 3.93 7.36
C PHE A 418 6.88 3.95 7.25
N ALA A 419 7.48 2.85 6.79
CA ALA A 419 8.89 2.79 6.45
C ALA A 419 9.12 3.53 5.13
N ARG A 420 9.56 4.80 5.20
CA ARG A 420 9.79 5.67 4.04
C ARG A 420 10.98 5.18 3.22
N VAL A 421 10.71 4.30 2.27
CA VAL A 421 11.74 3.63 1.46
C VAL A 421 11.37 3.55 -0.02
N ASN A 422 10.10 3.79 -0.39
CA ASN A 422 9.62 3.64 -1.76
C ASN A 422 8.95 4.91 -2.32
N ALA A 423 7.82 5.35 -1.74
CA ALA A 423 7.00 6.45 -2.27
C ALA A 423 7.73 7.80 -2.36
N ASP A 424 8.77 8.01 -1.58
CA ASP A 424 9.54 9.24 -1.53
C ASP A 424 10.77 9.26 -2.47
N PHE A 425 11.02 8.15 -3.21
CA PHE A 425 12.24 7.95 -3.98
C PHE A 425 11.95 7.77 -5.48
N PRO A 426 12.87 8.21 -6.36
CA PRO A 426 12.68 8.10 -7.81
C PRO A 426 12.81 6.65 -8.28
N GLU A 427 12.06 6.32 -9.33
CA GLU A 427 12.07 5.01 -9.97
C GLU A 427 13.47 4.57 -10.43
N ALA A 428 14.33 5.52 -10.80
CA ALA A 428 15.72 5.23 -11.18
C ALA A 428 16.53 4.47 -10.11
N PHE A 429 16.08 4.47 -8.85
CA PHE A 429 16.76 3.74 -7.78
C PHE A 429 16.43 2.24 -7.76
N ARG A 430 15.42 1.79 -8.50
CA ARG A 430 14.99 0.40 -8.56
C ARG A 430 16.11 -0.55 -9.02
N ALA A 431 16.89 -0.13 -10.01
CA ALA A 431 17.95 -0.95 -10.61
C ALA A 431 19.18 -1.16 -9.72
N ASP A 432 19.35 -0.37 -8.64
CA ASP A 432 20.49 -0.46 -7.73
C ASP A 432 20.20 -1.44 -6.58
N GLY A 433 20.75 -2.65 -6.66
CA GLY A 433 20.58 -3.71 -5.66
C GLY A 433 21.32 -3.49 -4.34
N LEU A 434 22.16 -2.44 -4.22
CA LEU A 434 22.92 -2.14 -3.01
C LEU A 434 22.23 -1.16 -2.06
N ARG A 435 21.01 -0.76 -2.40
CA ARG A 435 20.21 0.18 -1.63
C ARG A 435 18.76 -0.29 -1.49
N PRO A 436 18.08 0.01 -0.37
CA PRO A 436 16.72 -0.46 -0.12
C PRO A 436 15.66 0.30 -0.92
N GLU A 437 15.92 1.56 -1.33
CA GLU A 437 14.89 2.44 -1.87
C GLU A 437 14.35 1.93 -3.22
N ARG A 438 13.05 2.07 -3.36
CA ARG A 438 12.32 1.72 -4.58
C ARG A 438 12.38 0.22 -4.91
N PHE A 439 12.26 -0.65 -3.91
CA PHE A 439 11.98 -2.07 -4.15
C PHE A 439 10.51 -2.31 -4.54
N SER A 440 9.63 -1.37 -4.22
CA SER A 440 8.21 -1.28 -4.53
C SER A 440 7.83 0.18 -4.80
N ASP A 441 6.58 0.43 -5.15
CA ASP A 441 5.96 1.75 -5.20
C ASP A 441 5.24 2.13 -3.89
N HIS A 442 4.99 1.15 -3.00
CA HIS A 442 4.36 1.32 -1.70
C HIS A 442 5.35 1.32 -0.54
N ASP A 443 5.16 2.21 0.43
CA ASP A 443 5.90 2.19 1.70
C ASP A 443 5.28 1.18 2.68
N PRO A 444 6.07 0.27 3.28
CA PRO A 444 5.57 -0.68 4.28
C PRO A 444 5.00 0.01 5.52
N ALA A 445 3.85 -0.49 5.99
CA ALA A 445 3.23 -0.10 7.25
C ALA A 445 3.73 -0.98 8.40
N VAL A 446 4.15 -0.40 9.54
CA VAL A 446 4.65 -1.13 10.70
C VAL A 446 3.96 -0.65 11.98
N ALA A 447 3.41 -1.59 12.74
CA ALA A 447 2.78 -1.34 14.03
C ALA A 447 3.53 -2.01 15.17
N TYR A 448 3.56 -1.36 16.32
CA TYR A 448 4.23 -1.81 17.54
C TYR A 448 3.20 -2.07 18.63
N PHE A 449 3.32 -3.21 19.29
CA PHE A 449 2.42 -3.63 20.36
C PHE A 449 3.21 -4.03 21.61
N SER A 450 2.62 -3.87 22.78
CA SER A 450 3.16 -4.40 24.06
C SER A 450 2.38 -5.62 24.51
N PHE A 451 3.08 -6.52 25.19
CA PHE A 451 2.45 -7.68 25.84
C PHE A 451 1.45 -7.27 26.93
N GLN A 452 1.75 -6.22 27.64
CA GLN A 452 0.87 -5.66 28.66
C GLN A 452 0.15 -4.44 28.11
N GLY A 453 -1.18 -4.42 28.26
CA GLY A 453 -1.95 -3.24 27.91
C GLY A 453 -1.58 -2.06 28.80
N THR A 454 -1.49 -0.86 28.20
CA THR A 454 -1.39 0.38 28.98
C THR A 454 -2.73 0.58 29.70
N THR A 455 -2.71 0.55 31.03
CA THR A 455 -3.84 1.05 31.82
C THR A 455 -4.00 2.53 31.49
N GLY A 456 -5.10 2.90 30.82
CA GLY A 456 -5.35 4.28 30.39
C GLY A 456 -5.15 5.26 31.57
N LYS A 457 -4.35 6.31 31.29
CA LYS A 457 -4.40 7.53 32.06
C LYS A 457 -5.47 8.44 31.48
#